data_7486dad5b2f4f2baf3628b0dc8b7c68b
#
_entry.id   7486dad5b2f4f2baf3628b0dc8b7c68b
#
_cell.length_a   1.000
_cell.length_b   1.000
_cell.length_c   1.000
_cell.angle_alpha   90.00
_cell.angle_beta   90.00
_cell.angle_gamma   90.00
#
_symmetry.space_group_name_H-M   'P 1'
#
loop_
_entity.id
_entity.type
_entity.pdbx_description
1 polymer ?
#
loop_
_entity_poly.entity_id
_entity_poly.type
_entity_poly.pdbx_seq_one_letter_code
_entity_poly.pdbx_strand_id
1 'polypeptide(L)'
;MNKALRFAILAAVTVAVAQPSQARQLTPDEALQRATSQQAPGMLKTKGAAVRSYNLVYKAMATKAADPMVYVFAGADGFVVAPADDEFAPVLGYGDKGAVSGDAIPPQMKWWLGEYAREMEYCLANRPEVAPSAPRAIIVDNKSVISPLVKTKWNQDTPYNNLCPTLDITYNGQSSSEPTVTGCVATAMAQIMKYHN
;
A
#
# COMPACT_ATOMS: atom_id res chain seq x y z
N MET A 1 15.45 -9.27 -74.85
CA MET A 1 14.44 -8.32 -74.31
C MET A 1 14.04 -8.79 -72.92
N ASN A 2 14.75 -8.32 -71.85
CA ASN A 2 14.45 -8.72 -70.49
C ASN A 2 13.96 -7.48 -69.74
N LYS A 3 12.67 -7.48 -69.42
CA LYS A 3 12.09 -6.43 -68.55
C LYS A 3 12.32 -6.81 -67.11
N ALA A 4 13.24 -6.12 -66.44
CA ALA A 4 13.45 -6.23 -64.99
C ALA A 4 12.27 -5.56 -64.27
N LEU A 5 11.51 -6.40 -63.58
CA LEU A 5 10.43 -5.97 -62.70
C LEU A 5 11.03 -5.44 -61.38
N ARG A 6 10.99 -4.13 -61.19
CA ARG A 6 11.43 -3.49 -59.91
C ARG A 6 10.28 -3.56 -58.90
N PHE A 7 10.41 -4.44 -57.92
CA PHE A 7 9.56 -4.42 -56.73
C PHE A 7 10.03 -3.30 -55.81
N ALA A 8 9.23 -2.25 -55.69
CA ALA A 8 9.39 -1.26 -54.64
C ALA A 8 8.80 -1.81 -53.34
N ILE A 9 9.64 -2.18 -52.38
CA ILE A 9 9.20 -2.52 -51.02
C ILE A 9 8.94 -1.21 -50.30
N LEU A 10 7.66 -0.90 -50.10
CA LEU A 10 7.22 0.21 -49.27
C LEU A 10 7.32 -0.25 -47.82
N ALA A 11 8.39 0.11 -47.13
CA ALA A 11 8.52 -0.10 -45.73
C ALA A 11 7.57 0.86 -44.96
N ALA A 12 6.44 0.34 -44.51
CA ALA A 12 5.57 1.08 -43.61
C ALA A 12 6.25 1.18 -42.24
N VAL A 13 6.82 2.34 -41.95
CA VAL A 13 7.29 2.69 -40.60
C VAL A 13 6.05 2.96 -39.76
N THR A 14 5.63 1.96 -38.99
CA THR A 14 4.63 2.15 -37.93
C THR A 14 5.28 2.92 -36.79
N VAL A 15 5.06 4.24 -36.77
CA VAL A 15 5.36 5.05 -35.59
C VAL A 15 4.39 4.60 -34.50
N ALA A 16 4.91 3.83 -33.52
CA ALA A 16 4.18 3.54 -32.29
C ALA A 16 4.04 4.89 -31.54
N VAL A 17 2.93 5.55 -31.71
CA VAL A 17 2.56 6.69 -30.87
C VAL A 17 2.35 6.12 -29.46
N ALA A 18 3.27 6.43 -28.54
CA ALA A 18 3.07 6.13 -27.13
C ALA A 18 1.80 6.86 -26.68
N GLN A 19 0.72 6.11 -26.53
CA GLN A 19 -0.51 6.63 -25.93
C GLN A 19 -0.18 7.06 -24.49
N PRO A 20 -0.63 8.24 -24.04
CA PRO A 20 -0.53 8.55 -22.62
C PRO A 20 -1.26 7.44 -21.86
N SER A 21 -0.58 6.84 -20.87
CA SER A 21 -1.19 5.80 -20.06
C SER A 21 -2.33 6.45 -19.27
N GLN A 22 -3.54 6.30 -19.79
CA GLN A 22 -4.73 6.58 -19.00
C GLN A 22 -4.80 5.52 -17.92
N ALA A 23 -5.15 5.92 -16.70
CA ALA A 23 -5.46 4.99 -15.63
C ALA A 23 -6.34 3.88 -16.16
N ARG A 24 -5.92 2.66 -15.96
CA ARG A 24 -6.59 1.49 -16.51
C ARG A 24 -7.07 0.60 -15.38
N GLN A 25 -8.37 0.31 -15.42
CA GLN A 25 -8.94 -0.70 -14.55
C GLN A 25 -8.25 -2.04 -14.79
N LEU A 26 -7.77 -2.64 -13.71
CA LEU A 26 -7.12 -3.94 -13.72
C LEU A 26 -8.12 -5.04 -13.40
N THR A 27 -8.00 -6.16 -14.09
CA THR A 27 -8.65 -7.40 -13.67
C THR A 27 -7.99 -7.92 -12.39
N PRO A 28 -8.65 -8.78 -11.60
CA PRO A 28 -8.04 -9.38 -10.41
C PRO A 28 -6.71 -10.08 -10.69
N ASP A 29 -6.60 -10.80 -11.81
CA ASP A 29 -5.38 -11.51 -12.17
C ASP A 29 -4.22 -10.56 -12.51
N GLU A 30 -4.51 -9.48 -13.23
CA GLU A 30 -3.52 -8.43 -13.53
C GLU A 30 -3.06 -7.72 -12.27
N ALA A 31 -3.98 -7.39 -11.36
CA ALA A 31 -3.66 -6.76 -10.09
C ALA A 31 -2.79 -7.68 -9.21
N LEU A 32 -3.12 -8.96 -9.15
CA LEU A 32 -2.32 -9.95 -8.42
C LEU A 32 -0.94 -10.14 -9.04
N GLN A 33 -0.86 -10.26 -10.36
CA GLN A 33 0.40 -10.38 -11.07
C GLN A 33 1.30 -9.15 -10.83
N ARG A 34 0.71 -7.96 -10.88
CA ARG A 34 1.43 -6.71 -10.61
C ARG A 34 1.91 -6.62 -9.17
N ALA A 35 1.08 -6.99 -8.21
CA ALA A 35 1.43 -7.00 -6.79
C ALA A 35 2.54 -8.02 -6.47
N THR A 36 2.53 -9.18 -7.11
CA THR A 36 3.54 -10.22 -6.89
C THR A 36 4.85 -9.99 -7.64
N SER A 37 4.80 -9.34 -8.81
CA SER A 37 6.00 -9.03 -9.61
C SER A 37 6.84 -7.90 -9.03
N GLN A 38 6.22 -6.94 -8.36
CA GLN A 38 6.90 -5.78 -7.76
C GLN A 38 7.25 -5.97 -6.27
N GLN A 39 7.38 -7.19 -5.83
CA GLN A 39 7.88 -7.63 -4.53
C GLN A 39 7.81 -6.60 -3.41
N ALA A 40 6.71 -6.58 -2.65
CA ALA A 40 6.72 -5.91 -1.36
C ALA A 40 7.84 -6.54 -0.50
N PRO A 41 8.73 -5.72 0.11
CA PRO A 41 9.78 -6.23 0.99
C PRO A 41 9.14 -7.01 2.15
N GLY A 42 9.25 -8.33 2.16
CA GLY A 42 8.63 -9.20 3.16
C GLY A 42 7.66 -10.26 2.61
N MET A 43 7.01 -10.01 1.48
CA MET A 43 6.08 -10.97 0.86
C MET A 43 6.75 -12.27 0.38
N LEU A 44 8.05 -12.27 0.10
CA LEU A 44 8.75 -13.35 -0.60
C LEU A 44 10.06 -13.80 0.05
N LYS A 45 10.29 -13.49 1.32
CA LYS A 45 11.50 -13.97 2.00
C LYS A 45 11.28 -15.29 2.73
N THR A 46 10.87 -16.32 1.99
CA THR A 46 11.22 -17.69 2.38
C THR A 46 12.04 -18.27 1.25
N LYS A 47 13.36 -18.29 1.43
CA LYS A 47 14.30 -19.01 0.58
C LYS A 47 13.82 -20.47 0.49
N GLY A 48 13.28 -20.88 -0.67
CA GLY A 48 12.77 -22.24 -0.90
C GLY A 48 11.27 -22.46 -0.73
N ALA A 49 10.45 -21.43 -0.51
CA ALA A 49 9.00 -21.61 -0.47
C ALA A 49 8.41 -21.73 -1.88
N ALA A 50 7.52 -22.72 -2.04
CA ALA A 50 6.67 -22.85 -3.22
C ALA A 50 5.96 -21.51 -3.52
N VAL A 51 5.74 -21.22 -4.80
CA VAL A 51 4.96 -20.06 -5.25
C VAL A 51 3.64 -20.04 -4.46
N ARG A 52 3.47 -19.01 -3.62
CA ARG A 52 2.23 -18.86 -2.84
C ARG A 52 1.09 -18.63 -3.82
N SER A 53 0.11 -19.52 -3.83
CA SER A 53 -1.13 -19.27 -4.55
C SER A 53 -2.02 -18.37 -3.72
N TYR A 54 -2.48 -17.29 -4.35
CA TYR A 54 -3.43 -16.37 -3.77
C TYR A 54 -4.76 -16.46 -4.51
N ASN A 55 -5.85 -16.44 -3.79
CA ASN A 55 -7.20 -16.40 -4.34
C ASN A 55 -7.85 -15.07 -3.99
N LEU A 56 -8.63 -14.52 -4.92
CA LEU A 56 -9.44 -13.35 -4.66
C LEU A 56 -10.51 -13.69 -3.61
N VAL A 57 -10.51 -12.98 -2.49
CA VAL A 57 -11.45 -13.19 -1.38
C VAL A 57 -12.38 -12.02 -1.14
N TYR A 58 -12.02 -10.80 -1.60
CA TYR A 58 -12.85 -9.63 -1.39
C TYR A 58 -12.61 -8.55 -2.46
N LYS A 59 -13.66 -7.80 -2.76
CA LYS A 59 -13.63 -6.61 -3.64
C LYS A 59 -14.22 -5.43 -2.88
N ALA A 60 -13.46 -4.37 -2.70
CA ALA A 60 -13.99 -3.14 -2.12
C ALA A 60 -14.44 -2.19 -3.22
N MET A 61 -15.66 -1.69 -3.08
CA MET A 61 -16.29 -0.75 -3.99
C MET A 61 -16.23 0.66 -3.38
N ALA A 62 -16.06 1.68 -4.20
CA ALA A 62 -16.35 3.05 -3.79
C ALA A 62 -17.86 3.34 -3.90
N THR A 63 -18.28 4.48 -3.35
CA THR A 63 -19.70 4.79 -3.23
C THR A 63 -20.40 4.98 -4.59
N LYS A 64 -19.69 5.49 -5.59
CA LYS A 64 -20.21 5.81 -6.92
C LYS A 64 -19.60 4.94 -8.03
N ALA A 65 -18.57 4.18 -7.74
CA ALA A 65 -17.91 3.36 -8.73
C ALA A 65 -18.77 2.13 -9.08
N ALA A 66 -18.89 1.87 -10.38
CA ALA A 66 -19.50 0.63 -10.86
C ALA A 66 -18.57 -0.57 -10.70
N ASP A 67 -17.26 -0.32 -10.73
CA ASP A 67 -16.20 -1.32 -10.67
C ASP A 67 -15.47 -1.29 -9.32
N PRO A 68 -14.89 -2.43 -8.89
CA PRO A 68 -14.08 -2.49 -7.70
C PRO A 68 -12.86 -1.57 -7.79
N MET A 69 -12.52 -0.94 -6.67
CA MET A 69 -11.33 -0.10 -6.54
C MET A 69 -10.17 -0.83 -5.87
N VAL A 70 -10.48 -1.84 -5.04
CA VAL A 70 -9.48 -2.59 -4.28
C VAL A 70 -9.83 -4.08 -4.29
N TYR A 71 -8.81 -4.90 -4.45
CA TYR A 71 -8.86 -6.35 -4.34
C TYR A 71 -8.11 -6.84 -3.11
N VAL A 72 -8.66 -7.85 -2.44
CA VAL A 72 -7.98 -8.59 -1.39
C VAL A 72 -7.78 -10.03 -1.84
N PHE A 73 -6.55 -10.47 -1.84
CA PHE A 73 -6.17 -11.83 -2.17
C PHE A 73 -5.65 -12.53 -0.93
N ALA A 74 -6.08 -13.75 -0.67
CA ALA A 74 -5.61 -14.55 0.45
C ALA A 74 -4.95 -15.84 -0.04
N GLY A 75 -3.88 -16.23 0.63
CA GLY A 75 -3.18 -17.50 0.48
C GLY A 75 -3.33 -18.37 1.72
N ALA A 76 -2.62 -19.49 1.76
CA ALA A 76 -2.60 -20.39 2.92
C ALA A 76 -2.07 -19.67 4.18
N ASP A 77 -1.04 -18.83 4.00
CA ASP A 77 -0.44 -18.03 5.06
C ASP A 77 -0.32 -16.59 4.56
N GLY A 78 -1.25 -15.74 4.98
CA GLY A 78 -1.20 -14.32 4.67
C GLY A 78 -2.12 -13.85 3.56
N PHE A 79 -2.06 -12.55 3.27
CA PHE A 79 -2.91 -11.87 2.32
C PHE A 79 -2.21 -10.69 1.65
N VAL A 80 -2.77 -10.24 0.54
CA VAL A 80 -2.34 -9.05 -0.20
C VAL A 80 -3.54 -8.19 -0.53
N VAL A 81 -3.40 -6.89 -0.35
CA VAL A 81 -4.36 -5.87 -0.77
C VAL A 81 -3.74 -5.12 -1.94
N ALA A 82 -4.40 -5.14 -3.08
CA ALA A 82 -3.95 -4.49 -4.30
C ALA A 82 -5.01 -3.55 -4.87
N PRO A 83 -4.61 -2.45 -5.51
CA PRO A 83 -5.54 -1.58 -6.21
C PRO A 83 -6.08 -2.28 -7.47
N ALA A 84 -7.29 -1.91 -7.85
CA ALA A 84 -7.89 -2.31 -9.11
C ALA A 84 -7.60 -1.34 -10.27
N ASP A 85 -6.64 -0.45 -10.10
CA ASP A 85 -6.22 0.52 -11.11
C ASP A 85 -4.69 0.63 -11.14
N ASP A 86 -4.12 0.82 -12.35
CA ASP A 86 -2.68 0.78 -12.55
C ASP A 86 -1.95 2.07 -12.18
N GLU A 87 -2.66 3.13 -11.84
CA GLU A 87 -2.08 4.39 -11.40
C GLU A 87 -1.55 4.33 -9.98
N PHE A 88 -2.17 3.50 -9.13
CA PHE A 88 -1.77 3.38 -7.74
C PHE A 88 -0.62 2.40 -7.54
N ALA A 89 0.03 2.50 -6.39
CA ALA A 89 1.08 1.56 -6.01
C ALA A 89 0.58 0.10 -6.06
N PRO A 90 1.36 -0.85 -6.58
CA PRO A 90 0.88 -2.21 -6.87
C PRO A 90 0.44 -3.00 -5.63
N VAL A 91 0.88 -2.59 -4.44
CA VAL A 91 0.51 -3.18 -3.16
C VAL A 91 0.11 -2.07 -2.21
N LEU A 92 -1.12 -2.12 -1.70
CA LEU A 92 -1.64 -1.21 -0.67
C LEU A 92 -1.34 -1.73 0.74
N GLY A 93 -1.28 -3.04 0.90
CA GLY A 93 -0.98 -3.68 2.16
C GLY A 93 -0.82 -5.18 2.02
N TYR A 94 -0.18 -5.81 3.00
CA TYR A 94 -0.04 -7.26 3.04
C TYR A 94 0.13 -7.76 4.48
N GLY A 95 -0.18 -9.03 4.69
CA GLY A 95 0.18 -9.77 5.89
C GLY A 95 0.90 -11.04 5.50
N ASP A 96 1.99 -11.36 6.19
CA ASP A 96 2.78 -12.57 5.97
C ASP A 96 2.27 -13.78 6.76
N LYS A 97 1.32 -13.55 7.65
CA LYS A 97 0.65 -14.54 8.51
C LYS A 97 -0.83 -14.23 8.64
N GLY A 98 -1.58 -15.26 9.01
CA GLY A 98 -3.01 -15.17 9.24
C GLY A 98 -3.82 -15.47 7.99
N ALA A 99 -4.97 -16.09 8.19
CA ALA A 99 -5.92 -16.39 7.12
C ALA A 99 -6.97 -15.29 7.03
N VAL A 100 -7.26 -14.84 5.81
CA VAL A 100 -8.37 -13.94 5.51
C VAL A 100 -9.31 -14.68 4.57
N SER A 101 -10.58 -14.78 4.93
CA SER A 101 -11.63 -15.28 4.03
C SER A 101 -12.67 -14.20 3.79
N GLY A 102 -13.32 -14.21 2.63
CA GLY A 102 -14.25 -13.16 2.23
C GLY A 102 -15.40 -12.93 3.22
N ASP A 103 -15.91 -14.01 3.81
CA ASP A 103 -17.00 -13.93 4.78
C ASP A 103 -16.54 -13.49 6.18
N ALA A 104 -15.26 -13.76 6.51
CA ALA A 104 -14.67 -13.50 7.81
C ALA A 104 -13.75 -12.25 7.84
N ILE A 105 -13.84 -11.35 6.84
CA ILE A 105 -13.11 -10.08 6.91
C ILE A 105 -13.68 -9.24 8.06
N PRO A 106 -12.81 -8.82 9.02
CA PRO A 106 -13.25 -8.01 10.15
C PRO A 106 -13.95 -6.72 9.70
N PRO A 107 -15.00 -6.28 10.41
CA PRO A 107 -15.74 -5.05 10.08
C PRO A 107 -14.82 -3.83 9.94
N GLN A 108 -13.80 -3.72 10.79
CA GLN A 108 -12.81 -2.64 10.76
C GLN A 108 -11.98 -2.66 9.48
N MET A 109 -11.58 -3.85 9.02
CA MET A 109 -10.86 -4.00 7.75
C MET A 109 -11.78 -3.67 6.56
N LYS A 110 -13.04 -4.10 6.58
CA LYS A 110 -14.01 -3.73 5.53
C LYS A 110 -14.20 -2.22 5.45
N TRP A 111 -14.34 -1.58 6.60
CA TRP A 111 -14.45 -0.12 6.67
C TRP A 111 -13.22 0.57 6.08
N TRP A 112 -12.03 0.15 6.51
CA TRP A 112 -10.75 0.70 6.02
C TRP A 112 -10.58 0.51 4.50
N LEU A 113 -10.88 -0.67 3.97
CA LEU A 113 -10.85 -0.94 2.53
C LEU A 113 -11.85 -0.06 1.76
N GLY A 114 -13.01 0.22 2.34
CA GLY A 114 -14.01 1.13 1.79
C GLY A 114 -13.53 2.58 1.76
N GLU A 115 -12.79 3.04 2.80
CA GLU A 115 -12.16 4.37 2.80
C GLU A 115 -11.12 4.48 1.68
N TYR A 116 -10.24 3.49 1.55
CA TYR A 116 -9.27 3.46 0.44
C TYR A 116 -9.94 3.50 -0.91
N ALA A 117 -11.00 2.74 -1.11
CA ALA A 117 -11.74 2.74 -2.36
C ALA A 117 -12.33 4.13 -2.67
N ARG A 118 -12.87 4.84 -1.68
CA ARG A 118 -13.40 6.20 -1.84
C ARG A 118 -12.30 7.22 -2.14
N GLU A 119 -11.17 7.11 -1.45
CA GLU A 119 -10.02 7.99 -1.68
C GLU A 119 -9.46 7.81 -3.09
N MET A 120 -9.33 6.57 -3.55
CA MET A 120 -8.89 6.26 -4.91
C MET A 120 -9.86 6.80 -5.95
N GLU A 121 -11.18 6.63 -5.76
CA GLU A 121 -12.22 7.21 -6.62
C GLU A 121 -12.07 8.73 -6.69
N TYR A 122 -11.87 9.39 -5.55
CA TYR A 122 -11.66 10.84 -5.48
C TYR A 122 -10.39 11.26 -6.24
N CYS A 123 -9.29 10.56 -6.06
CA CYS A 123 -8.04 10.83 -6.76
C CYS A 123 -8.19 10.72 -8.29
N LEU A 124 -8.87 9.67 -8.76
CA LEU A 124 -9.11 9.48 -10.19
C LEU A 124 -10.04 10.56 -10.76
N ALA A 125 -11.08 10.95 -10.01
CA ALA A 125 -12.04 11.97 -10.45
C ALA A 125 -11.48 13.41 -10.43
N ASN A 126 -10.51 13.68 -9.55
CA ASN A 126 -9.93 15.01 -9.35
C ASN A 126 -8.48 15.10 -9.82
N ARG A 127 -8.11 14.22 -10.73
CA ARG A 127 -6.76 14.24 -11.31
C ARG A 127 -6.49 15.58 -11.97
N PRO A 128 -5.43 16.32 -11.58
CA PRO A 128 -5.01 17.47 -12.36
C PRO A 128 -4.62 16.99 -13.76
N GLU A 129 -5.03 17.71 -14.78
CA GLU A 129 -4.60 17.46 -16.17
C GLU A 129 -3.10 17.76 -16.26
N VAL A 130 -2.31 16.80 -15.80
CA VAL A 130 -0.84 16.89 -15.88
C VAL A 130 -0.47 16.39 -17.27
N ALA A 131 0.14 17.27 -18.06
CA ALA A 131 0.84 16.85 -19.27
C ALA A 131 1.73 15.63 -18.92
N PRO A 132 1.82 14.62 -19.81
CA PRO A 132 2.53 13.37 -19.50
C PRO A 132 3.93 13.69 -19.06
N SER A 133 4.13 13.73 -17.74
CA SER A 133 5.46 13.77 -17.16
C SER A 133 6.04 12.38 -17.36
N ALA A 134 7.24 12.34 -17.94
CA ALA A 134 8.01 11.11 -18.03
C ALA A 134 7.93 10.36 -16.68
N PRO A 135 7.85 9.00 -16.70
CA PRO A 135 7.75 8.23 -15.48
C PRO A 135 8.82 8.73 -14.53
N ARG A 136 8.40 9.30 -13.40
CA ARG A 136 9.33 9.66 -12.33
C ARG A 136 9.91 8.34 -11.83
N ALA A 137 11.08 8.01 -12.36
CA ALA A 137 11.90 7.03 -11.70
C ALA A 137 12.07 7.54 -10.27
N ILE A 138 11.50 6.82 -9.31
CA ILE A 138 11.88 7.01 -7.92
C ILE A 138 13.34 6.59 -7.90
N ILE A 139 14.23 7.57 -8.06
CA ILE A 139 15.64 7.36 -7.79
C ILE A 139 15.69 7.17 -6.28
N VAL A 140 15.58 5.93 -5.86
CA VAL A 140 15.98 5.54 -4.51
C VAL A 140 17.49 5.70 -4.51
N ASP A 141 17.94 6.92 -4.21
CA ASP A 141 19.35 7.13 -3.92
C ASP A 141 19.66 6.42 -2.62
N ASN A 142 20.09 5.17 -2.74
CA ASN A 142 20.48 4.31 -1.62
C ASN A 142 21.72 4.85 -0.88
N LYS A 143 22.21 6.05 -1.21
CA LYS A 143 23.45 6.60 -0.65
C LYS A 143 23.26 7.61 0.48
N SER A 144 22.06 8.13 0.70
CA SER A 144 21.82 9.03 1.82
C SER A 144 21.03 8.33 2.93
N VAL A 145 21.72 7.53 3.74
CA VAL A 145 21.19 7.13 5.04
C VAL A 145 21.19 8.39 5.91
N ILE A 146 20.03 9.01 6.08
CA ILE A 146 19.86 10.09 7.05
C ILE A 146 19.87 9.45 8.43
N SER A 147 20.87 9.79 9.23
CA SER A 147 20.89 9.37 10.64
C SER A 147 19.66 9.91 11.36
N PRO A 148 19.14 9.17 12.36
CA PRO A 148 18.00 9.64 13.15
C PRO A 148 18.26 11.04 13.72
N LEU A 149 17.40 12.00 13.40
CA LEU A 149 17.52 13.39 13.84
C LEU A 149 17.15 13.51 15.33
N VAL A 150 16.11 12.79 15.73
CA VAL A 150 15.64 12.73 17.11
C VAL A 150 16.50 11.72 17.88
N LYS A 151 17.19 12.19 18.90
CA LYS A 151 18.08 11.38 19.76
C LYS A 151 17.42 10.93 21.06
N THR A 152 16.28 11.49 21.39
CA THR A 152 15.49 11.11 22.57
C THR A 152 14.94 9.70 22.42
N LYS A 153 14.85 8.99 23.54
CA LYS A 153 14.27 7.64 23.62
C LYS A 153 13.13 7.62 24.65
N TRP A 154 12.30 8.65 24.60
CA TRP A 154 11.22 8.79 25.56
C TRP A 154 10.15 7.73 25.32
N ASN A 155 9.61 7.23 26.42
CA ASN A 155 8.56 6.24 26.48
C ASN A 155 7.27 6.88 27.02
N GLN A 156 6.20 6.11 27.08
CA GLN A 156 4.90 6.52 27.60
C GLN A 156 4.72 6.13 29.07
N ASP A 157 5.59 5.26 29.58
CA ASP A 157 5.55 4.71 30.94
C ASP A 157 6.49 5.46 31.88
N THR A 158 6.65 4.92 33.08
CA THR A 158 7.58 5.45 34.09
C THR A 158 9.00 5.60 33.54
N PRO A 159 9.67 6.76 33.77
CA PRO A 159 9.26 7.88 34.63
C PRO A 159 8.43 8.97 33.91
N TYR A 160 8.14 8.82 32.61
CA TYR A 160 7.57 9.90 31.79
C TYR A 160 6.09 10.18 32.13
N ASN A 161 5.37 9.22 32.68
CA ASN A 161 3.97 9.31 33.06
C ASN A 161 3.74 9.58 34.55
N ASN A 162 4.77 9.90 35.34
CA ASN A 162 4.64 10.06 36.80
C ASN A 162 3.66 11.16 37.20
N LEU A 163 3.40 12.15 36.35
CA LEU A 163 2.44 13.23 36.59
C LEU A 163 1.08 12.98 35.88
N CYS A 164 0.90 11.86 35.22
CA CYS A 164 -0.37 11.50 34.63
C CYS A 164 -1.38 11.13 35.73
N PRO A 165 -2.68 11.30 35.46
CA PRO A 165 -3.72 10.81 36.38
C PRO A 165 -3.59 9.30 36.60
N THR A 166 -3.88 8.85 37.81
CA THR A 166 -3.94 7.41 38.11
C THR A 166 -5.28 6.84 37.69
N LEU A 167 -5.27 5.59 37.26
CA LEU A 167 -6.45 4.81 36.91
C LEU A 167 -6.44 3.51 37.71
N ASP A 168 -7.57 3.21 38.34
CA ASP A 168 -7.77 1.93 39.01
C ASP A 168 -8.11 0.88 37.92
N ILE A 169 -7.25 -0.10 37.80
CA ILE A 169 -7.42 -1.21 36.85
C ILE A 169 -7.59 -2.52 37.61
N THR A 170 -8.50 -3.35 37.13
CA THR A 170 -8.66 -4.72 37.64
C THR A 170 -8.39 -5.70 36.50
N TYR A 171 -7.35 -6.49 36.68
CA TYR A 171 -6.97 -7.53 35.73
C TYR A 171 -6.85 -8.88 36.44
N ASN A 172 -7.52 -9.91 35.95
CA ASN A 172 -7.55 -11.24 36.58
C ASN A 172 -7.93 -11.23 38.06
N GLY A 173 -8.85 -10.33 38.46
CA GLY A 173 -9.29 -10.21 39.85
C GLY A 173 -8.32 -9.48 40.79
N GLN A 174 -7.21 -8.96 40.30
CA GLN A 174 -6.28 -8.10 41.04
C GLN A 174 -6.49 -6.65 40.63
N SER A 175 -6.65 -5.79 41.62
CA SER A 175 -6.78 -4.36 41.40
C SER A 175 -5.46 -3.66 41.71
N SER A 176 -5.06 -2.77 40.80
CA SER A 176 -3.91 -1.85 41.00
C SER A 176 -4.32 -0.43 40.60
N SER A 177 -3.65 0.56 41.18
CA SER A 177 -3.79 1.97 40.82
C SER A 177 -2.51 2.42 40.16
N GLU A 178 -2.55 2.63 38.87
CA GLU A 178 -1.37 2.91 38.03
C GLU A 178 -1.53 4.28 37.34
N PRO A 179 -0.45 5.05 37.16
CA PRO A 179 -0.51 6.23 36.30
C PRO A 179 -0.87 5.83 34.87
N THR A 180 -1.77 6.58 34.25
CA THR A 180 -2.09 6.38 32.85
C THR A 180 -0.87 6.68 31.97
N VAL A 181 -0.80 6.06 30.79
CA VAL A 181 0.27 6.34 29.81
C VAL A 181 0.13 7.77 29.26
N THR A 182 1.25 8.40 28.89
CA THR A 182 1.25 9.76 28.32
C THR A 182 0.57 9.86 26.95
N GLY A 183 0.40 8.76 26.26
CA GLY A 183 -0.11 8.70 24.89
C GLY A 183 0.97 8.86 23.83
N CYS A 184 0.90 8.00 22.79
CA CYS A 184 1.94 7.92 21.74
C CYS A 184 2.11 9.24 20.98
N VAL A 185 1.02 9.93 20.67
CA VAL A 185 1.06 11.20 19.92
C VAL A 185 1.74 12.30 20.75
N ALA A 186 1.38 12.44 22.02
CA ALA A 186 1.98 13.44 22.91
C ALA A 186 3.48 13.19 23.09
N THR A 187 3.88 11.92 23.29
CA THR A 187 5.29 11.54 23.41
C THR A 187 6.08 11.84 22.13
N ALA A 188 5.52 11.51 20.95
CA ALA A 188 6.17 11.79 19.68
C ALA A 188 6.32 13.30 19.44
N MET A 189 5.26 14.09 19.67
CA MET A 189 5.31 15.54 19.56
C MET A 189 6.35 16.15 20.51
N ALA A 190 6.40 15.72 21.75
CA ALA A 190 7.36 16.22 22.73
C ALA A 190 8.81 15.95 22.29
N GLN A 191 9.09 14.81 21.70
CA GLN A 191 10.42 14.50 21.14
C GLN A 191 10.77 15.40 19.96
N ILE A 192 9.82 15.68 19.06
CA ILE A 192 10.02 16.61 17.94
C ILE A 192 10.25 18.02 18.46
N MET A 193 9.44 18.49 19.41
CA MET A 193 9.62 19.81 20.03
C MET A 193 10.99 19.91 20.71
N LYS A 194 11.44 18.87 21.40
CA LYS A 194 12.76 18.83 22.02
C LYS A 194 13.90 18.89 21.00
N TYR A 195 13.71 18.34 19.82
CA TYR A 195 14.70 18.40 18.76
C TYR A 195 14.87 19.82 18.21
N HIS A 196 13.78 20.60 18.15
CA HIS A 196 13.78 21.97 17.63
C HIS A 196 14.08 23.05 18.68
N ASN A 197 14.31 22.69 19.93
CA ASN A 197 14.57 23.57 21.05
C ASN A 197 16.02 23.44 21.53
#